data_ff51a2d8fe3578787680b523e09969b9
#
_entry.id   ff51a2d8fe3578787680b523e09969b9
#
_cell.length_a   1.000
_cell.length_b   1.000
_cell.length_c   1.000
_cell.angle_alpha   90.00
_cell.angle_beta   90.00
_cell.angle_gamma   90.00
#
_symmetry.space_group_name_H-M   'P 1'
#
loop_
_entity.id
_entity.type
_entity.pdbx_description
1 polymer ?
#
loop_
_entity_poly.entity_id
_entity_poly.type
_entity_poly.pdbx_seq_one_letter_code
_entity_poly.pdbx_strand_id
1 'polypeptide(L)'
;MDRIRIVGGSKLNGTIPISGAKNAALPLMIAALLTEETLILDNVPRLADVAQLQRILGNHGVDIMSAGKRPGDSEYQGQTLHISAANIIDTTAPYELVSRMRASFWVIAPLLARMHEAKVSLPGGCAIGTRPVDLLIMALEKLGAELTIDGGYVVAKAPGGLKGAAIDFPKVTVSGTHVALMAATLAKGTTIISNAACEPEIQDVADCLNKMGARVSGAGTPRIVVEGVTKLHGARHTVLPDRIETGTYAIAVAMTGGDVQLAGARPELLQSALDVLTQAGAMITVNNEGIRVARNGAGIRPVTVSTAPFPGFPTDLQAQLMALMACAGGSSHITETIFENRFMHVQELARFGARISLDGETATIDGIARLRGAPVMATDLRASVSLVIAGLAAEGETMVNRVYHLDRGFERLEEKLSACGASIERISD
;
A
#
# COMPACT_ATOMS: atom_id res chain seq x y z
N MET A 1 14.25 19.28 9.24
CA MET A 1 13.50 18.23 8.47
C MET A 1 14.19 16.90 8.75
N ASP A 2 13.45 15.91 9.20
CA ASP A 2 14.03 14.62 9.61
C ASP A 2 14.82 13.95 8.50
N ARG A 3 15.89 13.29 8.90
CA ARG A 3 16.79 12.48 8.07
C ARG A 3 17.03 11.13 8.76
N ILE A 4 17.40 10.12 7.99
CA ILE A 4 17.83 8.84 8.54
C ILE A 4 19.30 8.64 8.21
N ARG A 5 20.08 8.39 9.26
CA ARG A 5 21.49 8.01 9.20
C ARG A 5 21.63 6.51 9.32
N ILE A 6 22.42 5.90 8.44
CA ILE A 6 22.64 4.45 8.42
C ILE A 6 24.15 4.21 8.32
N VAL A 7 24.68 3.38 9.19
CA VAL A 7 26.03 2.80 9.02
C VAL A 7 25.84 1.36 8.59
N GLY A 8 26.19 1.07 7.35
CA GLY A 8 25.92 -0.24 6.75
C GLY A 8 26.87 -1.35 7.21
N GLY A 9 26.60 -2.57 6.76
CA GLY A 9 27.42 -3.75 6.97
C GLY A 9 26.98 -4.66 8.14
N SER A 10 25.97 -4.27 8.93
CA SER A 10 25.40 -5.14 9.96
C SER A 10 24.47 -6.20 9.37
N LYS A 11 24.55 -7.44 9.85
CA LYS A 11 23.56 -8.48 9.56
C LYS A 11 22.32 -8.26 10.42
N LEU A 12 21.15 -8.51 9.83
CA LEU A 12 19.89 -8.41 10.56
C LEU A 12 19.53 -9.73 11.24
N ASN A 13 19.31 -9.71 12.54
CA ASN A 13 18.91 -10.90 13.30
C ASN A 13 17.86 -10.52 14.35
N GLY A 14 16.82 -11.33 14.48
CA GLY A 14 15.77 -11.11 15.48
C GLY A 14 14.37 -11.31 14.93
N THR A 15 13.43 -10.53 15.44
CA THR A 15 12.02 -10.60 15.06
C THR A 15 11.50 -9.22 14.69
N ILE A 16 10.82 -9.12 13.54
CA ILE A 16 10.13 -7.92 13.10
C ILE A 16 8.63 -8.22 13.07
N PRO A 17 7.81 -7.59 13.91
CA PRO A 17 6.37 -7.68 13.82
C PRO A 17 5.87 -6.90 12.59
N ILE A 18 5.05 -7.54 11.76
CA ILE A 18 4.47 -6.94 10.56
C ILE A 18 3.25 -6.12 10.95
N SER A 19 3.22 -4.86 10.53
CA SER A 19 2.11 -3.94 10.75
C SER A 19 0.91 -4.28 9.86
N GLY A 20 -0.25 -3.70 10.20
CA GLY A 20 -1.41 -3.74 9.31
C GLY A 20 -1.13 -3.06 7.97
N ALA A 21 -1.74 -3.59 6.91
CA ALA A 21 -1.52 -3.12 5.55
C ALA A 21 -2.07 -1.70 5.34
N LYS A 22 -1.20 -0.78 4.95
CA LYS A 22 -1.61 0.56 4.51
C LYS A 22 -2.70 0.51 3.45
N ASN A 23 -2.46 -0.30 2.41
CA ASN A 23 -3.33 -0.38 1.24
C ASN A 23 -4.70 -1.02 1.54
N ALA A 24 -4.84 -1.70 2.69
CA ALA A 24 -6.13 -2.17 3.21
C ALA A 24 -6.74 -1.18 4.21
N ALA A 25 -5.95 -0.60 5.10
CA ALA A 25 -6.46 0.32 6.12
C ALA A 25 -7.20 1.52 5.51
N LEU A 26 -6.67 2.11 4.42
CA LEU A 26 -7.29 3.27 3.78
C LEU A 26 -8.70 2.99 3.24
N PRO A 27 -8.95 1.98 2.39
CA PRO A 27 -10.30 1.70 1.91
C PRO A 27 -11.22 1.19 3.03
N LEU A 28 -10.72 0.46 4.04
CA LEU A 28 -11.50 0.05 5.20
C LEU A 28 -12.00 1.25 6.02
N MET A 29 -11.15 2.25 6.25
CA MET A 29 -11.55 3.50 6.92
C MET A 29 -12.60 4.27 6.10
N ILE A 30 -12.46 4.30 4.78
CA ILE A 30 -13.41 4.93 3.87
C ILE A 30 -14.77 4.20 3.88
N ALA A 31 -14.77 2.88 4.02
CA ALA A 31 -16.01 2.09 4.10
C ALA A 31 -16.90 2.47 5.30
N ALA A 32 -16.34 3.07 6.36
CA ALA A 32 -17.13 3.58 7.49
C ALA A 32 -18.17 4.63 7.08
N LEU A 33 -17.94 5.37 5.99
CA LEU A 33 -18.90 6.33 5.45
C LEU A 33 -20.20 5.68 4.94
N LEU A 34 -20.22 4.36 4.71
CA LEU A 34 -21.40 3.63 4.23
C LEU A 34 -22.44 3.34 5.30
N THR A 35 -22.16 3.58 6.58
CA THR A 35 -23.06 3.30 7.70
C THR A 35 -23.11 4.44 8.71
N GLU A 36 -24.21 4.53 9.46
CA GLU A 36 -24.36 5.43 10.61
C GLU A 36 -23.78 4.82 11.90
N GLU A 37 -23.59 3.51 11.90
CA GLU A 37 -23.08 2.79 13.05
C GLU A 37 -21.55 2.75 13.07
N THR A 38 -20.96 2.50 14.22
CA THR A 38 -19.51 2.52 14.40
C THR A 38 -18.84 1.31 13.75
N LEU A 39 -17.89 1.56 12.88
CA LEU A 39 -16.93 0.57 12.38
C LEU A 39 -15.68 0.57 13.28
N ILE A 40 -15.32 -0.60 13.80
CA ILE A 40 -14.12 -0.79 14.62
C ILE A 40 -13.07 -1.52 13.78
N LEU A 41 -11.92 -0.88 13.58
CA LEU A 41 -10.80 -1.45 12.86
C LEU A 41 -9.63 -1.71 13.80
N ASP A 42 -9.25 -2.97 13.96
CA ASP A 42 -8.04 -3.37 14.68
C ASP A 42 -6.83 -3.43 13.73
N ASN A 43 -5.63 -3.36 14.29
CA ASN A 43 -4.37 -3.43 13.55
C ASN A 43 -4.20 -2.34 12.48
N VAL A 44 -4.74 -1.15 12.70
CA VAL A 44 -4.52 -0.01 11.78
C VAL A 44 -3.12 0.55 12.00
N PRO A 45 -2.26 0.65 10.96
CA PRO A 45 -0.89 1.13 11.13
C PRO A 45 -0.85 2.64 11.43
N ARG A 46 0.16 3.08 12.19
CA ARG A 46 0.39 4.51 12.47
C ARG A 46 1.23 5.12 11.37
N LEU A 47 0.57 5.63 10.34
CA LEU A 47 1.20 6.18 9.13
C LEU A 47 0.69 7.59 8.85
N ALA A 48 1.52 8.40 8.19
CA ALA A 48 1.13 9.74 7.76
C ALA A 48 -0.10 9.73 6.82
N ASP A 49 -0.21 8.73 5.94
CA ASP A 49 -1.37 8.57 5.05
C ASP A 49 -2.64 8.21 5.82
N VAL A 50 -2.56 7.41 6.88
CA VAL A 50 -3.68 7.12 7.79
C VAL A 50 -4.12 8.38 8.51
N ALA A 51 -3.19 9.14 9.08
CA ALA A 51 -3.48 10.42 9.73
C ALA A 51 -4.09 11.44 8.76
N GLN A 52 -3.64 11.48 7.50
CA GLN A 52 -4.23 12.32 6.47
C GLN A 52 -5.67 11.92 6.16
N LEU A 53 -5.96 10.62 6.08
CA LEU A 53 -7.32 10.13 5.85
C LEU A 53 -8.24 10.44 7.03
N GLN A 54 -7.76 10.35 8.27
CA GLN A 54 -8.53 10.77 9.45
C GLN A 54 -8.97 12.24 9.36
N ARG A 55 -8.11 13.14 8.86
CA ARG A 55 -8.45 14.55 8.62
C ARG A 55 -9.54 14.71 7.54
N ILE A 56 -9.46 13.92 6.47
CA ILE A 56 -10.46 13.94 5.40
C ILE A 56 -11.80 13.45 5.91
N LEU A 57 -11.83 12.34 6.64
CA LEU A 57 -13.06 11.82 7.24
C LEU A 57 -13.64 12.79 8.27
N GLY A 58 -12.79 13.42 9.09
CA GLY A 58 -13.21 14.48 10.03
C GLY A 58 -13.83 15.68 9.33
N ASN A 59 -13.36 16.07 8.13
CA ASN A 59 -13.99 17.14 7.32
C ASN A 59 -15.44 16.77 6.92
N HIS A 60 -15.74 15.50 6.75
CA HIS A 60 -17.10 15.02 6.48
C HIS A 60 -17.98 14.89 7.74
N GLY A 61 -17.43 15.15 8.94
CA GLY A 61 -18.15 15.01 10.21
C GLY A 61 -18.01 13.63 10.86
N VAL A 62 -17.02 12.84 10.44
CA VAL A 62 -16.77 11.50 11.04
C VAL A 62 -16.02 11.65 12.35
N ASP A 63 -16.55 11.05 13.41
CA ASP A 63 -15.88 10.93 14.71
C ASP A 63 -14.93 9.73 14.70
N ILE A 64 -13.66 9.97 15.04
CA ILE A 64 -12.65 8.91 15.09
C ILE A 64 -11.99 8.90 16.45
N MET A 65 -12.12 7.79 17.17
CA MET A 65 -11.42 7.56 18.43
C MET A 65 -10.36 6.47 18.24
N SER A 66 -9.13 6.74 18.65
CA SER A 66 -8.08 5.74 18.76
C SER A 66 -8.14 5.14 20.17
N ALA A 67 -8.36 3.84 20.27
CA ALA A 67 -8.23 3.15 21.54
C ALA A 67 -6.74 3.02 21.90
N GLY A 68 -6.42 3.26 23.17
CA GLY A 68 -5.07 3.03 23.71
C GLY A 68 -4.65 1.57 23.60
N LYS A 69 -3.38 1.28 23.87
CA LYS A 69 -2.86 -0.09 23.98
C LYS A 69 -3.69 -0.89 24.97
N ARG A 70 -4.08 -2.11 24.60
CA ARG A 70 -4.62 -3.07 25.56
C ARG A 70 -3.49 -3.61 26.43
N PRO A 71 -3.74 -3.96 27.71
CA PRO A 71 -2.79 -4.71 28.50
C PRO A 71 -2.36 -5.98 27.76
N GLY A 72 -1.05 -6.16 27.53
CA GLY A 72 -0.49 -7.29 26.80
C GLY A 72 -0.22 -7.04 25.31
N ASP A 73 -0.64 -5.92 24.73
CA ASP A 73 -0.29 -5.54 23.37
C ASP A 73 1.23 -5.22 23.28
N SER A 74 1.87 -5.74 22.24
CA SER A 74 3.27 -5.38 21.95
C SER A 74 3.38 -3.91 21.55
N GLU A 75 4.56 -3.32 21.71
CA GLU A 75 4.82 -1.93 21.30
C GLU A 75 4.62 -1.70 19.80
N TYR A 76 4.64 -2.75 19.02
CA TYR A 76 4.58 -2.74 17.55
C TYR A 76 3.22 -3.14 16.99
N GLN A 77 2.22 -3.42 17.84
CA GLN A 77 0.86 -3.66 17.34
C GLN A 77 0.22 -2.36 16.86
N GLY A 78 -0.52 -2.43 15.74
CA GLY A 78 -1.29 -1.33 15.19
C GLY A 78 -2.33 -0.80 16.19
N GLN A 79 -2.88 0.38 15.92
CA GLN A 79 -3.93 0.98 16.74
C GLN A 79 -5.30 0.37 16.41
N THR A 80 -6.23 0.45 17.37
CA THR A 80 -7.65 0.21 17.13
C THR A 80 -8.34 1.55 16.90
N LEU A 81 -9.04 1.71 15.78
CA LEU A 81 -9.85 2.89 15.49
C LEU A 81 -11.33 2.56 15.62
N HIS A 82 -12.07 3.41 16.32
CA HIS A 82 -13.52 3.46 16.33
C HIS A 82 -13.94 4.61 15.44
N ILE A 83 -14.61 4.32 14.33
CA ILE A 83 -14.95 5.28 13.28
C ILE A 83 -16.47 5.36 13.19
N SER A 84 -17.04 6.51 13.52
CA SER A 84 -18.48 6.76 13.48
C SER A 84 -18.83 7.85 12.49
N ALA A 85 -19.53 7.49 11.42
CA ALA A 85 -20.05 8.41 10.41
C ALA A 85 -21.57 8.62 10.58
N ALA A 86 -22.04 8.73 11.84
CA ALA A 86 -23.45 8.89 12.14
C ALA A 86 -24.07 10.09 11.43
N ASN A 87 -23.37 11.22 11.41
CA ASN A 87 -23.81 12.47 10.79
C ASN A 87 -22.78 12.96 9.76
N ILE A 88 -23.08 12.84 8.49
CA ILE A 88 -22.27 13.45 7.42
C ILE A 88 -22.71 14.92 7.32
N ILE A 89 -21.79 15.84 7.62
CA ILE A 89 -22.05 17.30 7.64
C ILE A 89 -21.65 18.00 6.34
N ASP A 90 -20.74 17.41 5.57
CA ASP A 90 -20.27 17.96 4.29
C ASP A 90 -19.91 16.80 3.34
N THR A 91 -20.40 16.88 2.10
CA THR A 91 -20.09 15.92 1.03
C THR A 91 -18.94 16.40 0.13
N THR A 92 -18.29 17.52 0.48
CA THR A 92 -17.15 18.09 -0.25
C THR A 92 -15.83 17.66 0.36
N ALA A 93 -14.94 17.07 -0.44
CA ALA A 93 -13.55 16.81 -0.09
C ALA A 93 -12.64 17.84 -0.80
N PRO A 94 -12.09 18.84 -0.07
CA PRO A 94 -11.39 19.98 -0.66
C PRO A 94 -9.98 19.65 -1.14
N TYR A 95 -9.47 20.45 -2.08
CA TYR A 95 -8.16 20.27 -2.72
C TYR A 95 -7.01 20.14 -1.71
N GLU A 96 -6.98 20.97 -0.68
CA GLU A 96 -5.90 21.01 0.32
C GLU A 96 -5.75 19.68 1.08
N LEU A 97 -6.82 18.92 1.19
CA LEU A 97 -6.81 17.59 1.82
C LEU A 97 -6.56 16.49 0.80
N VAL A 98 -7.23 16.52 -0.36
CA VAL A 98 -7.17 15.45 -1.38
C VAL A 98 -5.83 15.42 -2.11
N SER A 99 -5.23 16.57 -2.39
CA SER A 99 -3.97 16.68 -3.15
C SER A 99 -2.79 15.95 -2.52
N ARG A 100 -2.82 15.74 -1.21
CA ARG A 100 -1.72 15.11 -0.46
C ARG A 100 -1.67 13.59 -0.60
N MET A 101 -2.82 12.95 -0.88
CA MET A 101 -2.92 11.51 -0.95
C MET A 101 -4.00 11.08 -1.95
N ARG A 102 -3.61 10.28 -2.95
CA ARG A 102 -4.51 9.90 -4.04
C ARG A 102 -5.73 9.09 -3.58
N ALA A 103 -5.58 8.19 -2.59
CA ALA A 103 -6.67 7.39 -2.05
C ALA A 103 -7.80 8.24 -1.43
N SER A 104 -7.53 9.51 -1.11
CA SER A 104 -8.52 10.47 -0.64
C SER A 104 -9.70 10.64 -1.61
N PHE A 105 -9.46 10.46 -2.90
CA PHE A 105 -10.51 10.54 -3.93
C PHE A 105 -11.58 9.46 -3.77
N TRP A 106 -11.26 8.32 -3.16
CA TRP A 106 -12.20 7.19 -3.04
C TRP A 106 -13.39 7.47 -2.13
N VAL A 107 -13.36 8.53 -1.30
CA VAL A 107 -14.50 8.95 -0.49
C VAL A 107 -15.73 9.29 -1.34
N ILE A 108 -15.53 9.59 -2.63
CA ILE A 108 -16.62 9.84 -3.59
C ILE A 108 -17.61 8.67 -3.66
N ALA A 109 -17.13 7.43 -3.56
CA ALA A 109 -17.97 6.23 -3.69
C ALA A 109 -19.00 6.09 -2.55
N PRO A 110 -18.59 6.02 -1.26
CA PRO A 110 -19.54 5.89 -0.17
C PRO A 110 -20.38 7.16 0.06
N LEU A 111 -19.82 8.36 -0.16
CA LEU A 111 -20.62 9.60 -0.08
C LEU A 111 -21.75 9.58 -1.12
N LEU A 112 -21.42 9.27 -2.38
CA LEU A 112 -22.43 9.19 -3.43
C LEU A 112 -23.46 8.09 -3.17
N ALA A 113 -23.02 6.91 -2.72
CA ALA A 113 -23.91 5.78 -2.44
C ALA A 113 -24.90 6.06 -1.28
N ARG A 114 -24.45 6.76 -0.24
CA ARG A 114 -25.25 7.04 0.95
C ARG A 114 -25.97 8.39 0.91
N MET A 115 -25.27 9.45 0.46
CA MET A 115 -25.78 10.82 0.47
C MET A 115 -26.38 11.26 -0.88
N HIS A 116 -26.21 10.43 -1.93
CA HIS A 116 -26.65 10.68 -3.31
C HIS A 116 -25.97 11.87 -3.98
N GLU A 117 -24.98 12.48 -3.34
CA GLU A 117 -24.13 13.54 -3.88
C GLU A 117 -22.72 13.46 -3.27
N ALA A 118 -21.74 13.89 -4.04
CA ALA A 118 -20.37 14.07 -3.58
C ALA A 118 -19.66 15.11 -4.46
N LYS A 119 -18.81 15.96 -3.85
CA LYS A 119 -17.91 16.86 -4.56
C LYS A 119 -16.49 16.65 -4.08
N VAL A 120 -15.66 16.02 -4.91
CA VAL A 120 -14.31 15.63 -4.52
C VAL A 120 -13.29 16.26 -5.46
N SER A 121 -12.28 16.93 -4.91
CA SER A 121 -11.20 17.48 -5.70
C SER A 121 -10.48 16.39 -6.48
N LEU A 122 -10.07 16.69 -7.70
CA LEU A 122 -9.13 15.82 -8.41
C LEU A 122 -7.83 15.69 -7.59
N PRO A 123 -7.28 14.48 -7.48
CA PRO A 123 -6.03 14.28 -6.77
C PRO A 123 -4.89 14.98 -7.52
N GLY A 124 -3.89 15.46 -6.79
CA GLY A 124 -2.68 16.03 -7.36
C GLY A 124 -1.92 15.04 -8.24
N GLY A 125 -0.94 15.54 -8.99
CA GLY A 125 -0.06 14.71 -9.82
C GLY A 125 0.66 13.62 -9.04
N CYS A 126 1.07 12.56 -9.73
CA CYS A 126 1.81 11.44 -9.14
C CYS A 126 3.18 11.32 -9.80
N ALA A 127 4.24 11.19 -8.97
CA ALA A 127 5.61 11.10 -9.46
C ALA A 127 5.89 9.82 -10.28
N ILE A 128 5.15 8.74 -10.03
CA ILE A 128 5.38 7.43 -10.65
C ILE A 128 4.62 7.21 -11.97
N GLY A 129 3.88 8.20 -12.47
CA GLY A 129 3.18 8.13 -13.76
C GLY A 129 1.80 8.76 -13.76
N THR A 130 1.16 8.78 -14.93
CA THR A 130 -0.22 9.24 -15.10
C THR A 130 -1.16 8.23 -14.44
N ARG A 131 -1.98 8.70 -13.53
CA ARG A 131 -2.96 7.88 -12.81
C ARG A 131 -4.32 8.56 -12.85
N PRO A 132 -4.96 8.61 -14.03
CA PRO A 132 -6.23 9.29 -14.20
C PRO A 132 -7.32 8.63 -13.33
N VAL A 133 -8.38 9.37 -13.04
CA VAL A 133 -9.54 8.88 -12.29
C VAL A 133 -10.67 8.41 -13.21
N ASP A 134 -10.40 8.32 -14.51
CA ASP A 134 -11.34 7.95 -15.56
C ASP A 134 -12.07 6.62 -15.30
N LEU A 135 -11.34 5.58 -14.90
CA LEU A 135 -11.93 4.28 -14.58
C LEU A 135 -12.82 4.31 -13.33
N LEU A 136 -12.51 5.19 -12.38
CA LEU A 136 -13.33 5.39 -11.19
C LEU A 136 -14.63 6.12 -11.56
N ILE A 137 -14.53 7.16 -12.39
CA ILE A 137 -15.67 7.91 -12.95
C ILE A 137 -16.55 6.96 -13.77
N MET A 138 -15.95 6.22 -14.70
CA MET A 138 -16.66 5.24 -15.52
C MET A 138 -17.48 4.23 -14.67
N ALA A 139 -16.89 3.73 -13.58
CA ALA A 139 -17.59 2.78 -12.71
C ALA A 139 -18.82 3.41 -12.04
N LEU A 140 -18.71 4.67 -11.58
CA LEU A 140 -19.83 5.39 -10.96
C LEU A 140 -20.91 5.76 -11.99
N GLU A 141 -20.53 6.15 -13.21
CA GLU A 141 -21.47 6.40 -14.33
C GLU A 141 -22.24 5.14 -14.70
N LYS A 142 -21.57 3.97 -14.75
CA LYS A 142 -22.23 2.68 -14.98
C LYS A 142 -23.29 2.37 -13.92
N LEU A 143 -23.04 2.77 -12.67
CA LEU A 143 -24.02 2.65 -11.57
C LEU A 143 -25.13 3.71 -11.61
N GLY A 144 -25.17 4.56 -12.66
CA GLY A 144 -26.21 5.55 -12.90
C GLY A 144 -25.98 6.91 -12.24
N ALA A 145 -24.74 7.20 -11.85
CA ALA A 145 -24.38 8.53 -11.37
C ALA A 145 -24.20 9.52 -12.54
N GLU A 146 -24.56 10.77 -12.29
CA GLU A 146 -24.27 11.91 -13.15
C GLU A 146 -23.00 12.59 -12.64
N LEU A 147 -21.93 12.62 -13.46
CA LEU A 147 -20.66 13.21 -13.08
C LEU A 147 -20.28 14.34 -14.01
N THR A 148 -19.79 15.44 -13.41
CA THR A 148 -19.22 16.58 -14.14
C THR A 148 -17.89 16.99 -13.49
N ILE A 149 -16.97 17.54 -14.29
CA ILE A 149 -15.74 18.15 -13.78
C ILE A 149 -15.92 19.66 -13.84
N ASP A 150 -15.85 20.30 -12.66
CA ASP A 150 -15.99 21.74 -12.51
C ASP A 150 -14.94 22.30 -11.55
N GLY A 151 -14.16 23.27 -12.00
CA GLY A 151 -13.14 23.95 -11.19
C GLY A 151 -12.09 23.01 -10.56
N GLY A 152 -11.77 21.87 -11.20
CA GLY A 152 -10.83 20.87 -10.64
C GLY A 152 -11.49 19.90 -9.66
N TYR A 153 -12.81 19.90 -9.54
CA TYR A 153 -13.59 18.96 -8.75
C TYR A 153 -14.40 18.02 -9.63
N VAL A 154 -14.53 16.78 -9.20
CA VAL A 154 -15.56 15.88 -9.70
C VAL A 154 -16.80 16.08 -8.85
N VAL A 155 -17.87 16.53 -9.48
CA VAL A 155 -19.20 16.70 -8.89
C VAL A 155 -20.05 15.51 -9.34
N ALA A 156 -20.45 14.67 -8.39
CA ALA A 156 -21.22 13.46 -8.64
C ALA A 156 -22.61 13.55 -7.99
N LYS A 157 -23.65 13.16 -8.71
CA LYS A 157 -25.04 13.13 -8.24
C LYS A 157 -25.72 11.82 -8.64
N ALA A 158 -26.56 11.32 -7.76
CA ALA A 158 -27.41 10.15 -8.02
C ALA A 158 -28.80 10.35 -7.39
N PRO A 159 -29.66 11.26 -7.94
CA PRO A 159 -30.90 11.69 -7.29
C PRO A 159 -31.89 10.53 -7.00
N GLY A 160 -31.83 9.45 -7.74
CA GLY A 160 -32.65 8.23 -7.50
C GLY A 160 -31.91 7.12 -6.74
N GLY A 161 -30.72 7.40 -6.24
CA GLY A 161 -29.76 6.40 -5.74
C GLY A 161 -29.10 5.63 -6.87
N LEU A 162 -27.98 4.99 -6.56
CA LEU A 162 -27.23 4.15 -7.49
C LEU A 162 -28.03 2.88 -7.88
N LYS A 163 -27.77 2.34 -9.05
CA LYS A 163 -28.42 1.13 -9.60
C LYS A 163 -27.34 0.12 -9.96
N GLY A 164 -27.62 -1.15 -9.66
CA GLY A 164 -26.75 -2.26 -10.05
C GLY A 164 -26.55 -2.33 -11.56
N ALA A 165 -25.33 -2.64 -11.98
CA ALA A 165 -24.93 -2.64 -13.37
C ALA A 165 -23.79 -3.65 -13.65
N ALA A 166 -23.55 -3.93 -14.94
CA ALA A 166 -22.31 -4.58 -15.36
C ALA A 166 -21.22 -3.52 -15.55
N ILE A 167 -20.11 -3.71 -14.86
CA ILE A 167 -18.91 -2.86 -14.94
C ILE A 167 -17.78 -3.74 -15.47
N ASP A 168 -17.35 -3.49 -16.70
CA ASP A 168 -16.22 -4.17 -17.32
C ASP A 168 -15.04 -3.21 -17.39
N PHE A 169 -14.01 -3.46 -16.59
CA PHE A 169 -12.80 -2.65 -16.63
C PHE A 169 -11.94 -3.00 -17.85
N PRO A 170 -11.52 -2.02 -18.69
CA PRO A 170 -10.68 -2.27 -19.85
C PRO A 170 -9.27 -2.73 -19.48
N LYS A 171 -8.84 -2.44 -18.25
CA LYS A 171 -7.61 -2.91 -17.60
C LYS A 171 -7.85 -3.09 -16.11
N VAL A 172 -7.09 -4.00 -15.49
CA VAL A 172 -7.14 -4.20 -14.04
C VAL A 172 -6.80 -2.89 -13.31
N THR A 173 -7.65 -2.52 -12.36
CA THR A 173 -7.49 -1.30 -11.56
C THR A 173 -7.90 -1.51 -10.11
N VAL A 174 -6.95 -1.40 -9.21
CA VAL A 174 -7.20 -1.53 -7.76
C VAL A 174 -8.14 -0.41 -7.28
N SER A 175 -7.83 0.84 -7.64
CA SER A 175 -8.65 2.00 -7.24
C SER A 175 -10.07 1.94 -7.79
N GLY A 176 -10.22 1.57 -9.08
CA GLY A 176 -11.53 1.39 -9.72
C GLY A 176 -12.34 0.28 -9.05
N THR A 177 -11.70 -0.84 -8.73
CA THR A 177 -12.35 -1.97 -8.04
C THR A 177 -12.83 -1.57 -6.65
N HIS A 178 -12.03 -0.86 -5.84
CA HIS A 178 -12.47 -0.36 -4.53
C HIS A 178 -13.67 0.58 -4.63
N VAL A 179 -13.63 1.55 -5.57
CA VAL A 179 -14.70 2.52 -5.77
C VAL A 179 -15.98 1.82 -6.23
N ALA A 180 -15.90 0.94 -7.23
CA ALA A 180 -17.05 0.17 -7.73
C ALA A 180 -17.66 -0.72 -6.64
N LEU A 181 -16.81 -1.44 -5.89
CA LEU A 181 -17.22 -2.33 -4.81
C LEU A 181 -17.98 -1.58 -3.70
N MET A 182 -17.43 -0.48 -3.18
CA MET A 182 -18.06 0.31 -2.13
C MET A 182 -19.37 0.95 -2.62
N ALA A 183 -19.38 1.55 -3.81
CA ALA A 183 -20.59 2.18 -4.35
C ALA A 183 -21.72 1.18 -4.62
N ALA A 184 -21.38 -0.04 -5.07
CA ALA A 184 -22.35 -1.07 -5.39
C ALA A 184 -23.08 -1.63 -4.15
N THR A 185 -22.51 -1.54 -2.94
CA THR A 185 -23.13 -2.11 -1.72
C THR A 185 -24.51 -1.54 -1.41
N LEU A 186 -24.76 -0.26 -1.71
CA LEU A 186 -26.03 0.42 -1.49
C LEU A 186 -26.77 0.71 -2.81
N ALA A 187 -26.31 0.22 -3.95
CA ALA A 187 -26.97 0.35 -5.23
C ALA A 187 -28.20 -0.59 -5.30
N LYS A 188 -29.27 -0.16 -5.96
CA LYS A 188 -30.49 -0.97 -6.13
C LYS A 188 -30.25 -2.07 -7.17
N GLY A 189 -30.34 -3.33 -6.79
CA GLY A 189 -30.14 -4.49 -7.68
C GLY A 189 -28.73 -5.09 -7.57
N THR A 190 -28.34 -5.81 -8.60
CA THR A 190 -27.07 -6.55 -8.65
C THR A 190 -26.05 -5.84 -9.51
N THR A 191 -24.82 -5.72 -9.01
CA THR A 191 -23.65 -5.24 -9.77
C THR A 191 -22.71 -6.40 -10.04
N ILE A 192 -22.22 -6.49 -11.27
CA ILE A 192 -21.17 -7.43 -11.66
C ILE A 192 -19.96 -6.61 -12.10
N ILE A 193 -18.84 -6.83 -11.43
CA ILE A 193 -17.58 -6.18 -11.75
C ILE A 193 -16.69 -7.22 -12.41
N SER A 194 -16.36 -7.01 -13.70
CA SER A 194 -15.49 -7.86 -14.49
C SER A 194 -14.12 -7.23 -14.66
N ASN A 195 -13.09 -8.06 -14.85
CA ASN A 195 -11.69 -7.66 -14.87
C ASN A 195 -11.30 -6.88 -13.60
N ALA A 196 -11.87 -7.29 -12.47
CA ALA A 196 -11.60 -6.71 -11.16
C ALA A 196 -10.17 -7.01 -10.70
N ALA A 197 -9.62 -6.13 -9.88
CA ALA A 197 -8.37 -6.38 -9.18
C ALA A 197 -8.53 -7.53 -8.16
N CYS A 198 -7.52 -8.39 -8.09
CA CYS A 198 -7.52 -9.59 -7.23
C CYS A 198 -6.65 -9.41 -5.98
N GLU A 199 -6.11 -8.23 -5.75
CA GLU A 199 -5.24 -7.94 -4.61
C GLU A 199 -5.90 -8.32 -3.28
N PRO A 200 -5.13 -8.87 -2.32
CA PRO A 200 -5.66 -9.28 -1.01
C PRO A 200 -6.42 -8.16 -0.28
N GLU A 201 -6.03 -6.92 -0.52
CA GLU A 201 -6.67 -5.75 0.05
C GLU A 201 -8.11 -5.53 -0.48
N ILE A 202 -8.42 -6.00 -1.69
CA ILE A 202 -9.79 -6.02 -2.24
C ILE A 202 -10.64 -7.06 -1.48
N GLN A 203 -10.08 -8.25 -1.25
CA GLN A 203 -10.74 -9.30 -0.47
C GLN A 203 -11.01 -8.82 0.95
N ASP A 204 -10.03 -8.17 1.60
CA ASP A 204 -10.12 -7.66 2.97
C ASP A 204 -11.26 -6.64 3.13
N VAL A 205 -11.41 -5.73 2.15
CA VAL A 205 -12.53 -4.78 2.12
C VAL A 205 -13.86 -5.48 1.91
N ALA A 206 -13.94 -6.47 1.00
CA ALA A 206 -15.16 -7.24 0.77
C ALA A 206 -15.58 -8.02 2.03
N ASP A 207 -14.63 -8.62 2.74
CA ASP A 207 -14.87 -9.32 4.00
C ASP A 207 -15.39 -8.37 5.09
N CYS A 208 -14.83 -7.16 5.17
CA CYS A 208 -15.32 -6.12 6.08
C CYS A 208 -16.76 -5.68 5.72
N LEU A 209 -17.01 -5.39 4.44
CA LEU A 209 -18.34 -5.01 3.95
C LEU A 209 -19.38 -6.10 4.23
N ASN A 210 -19.03 -7.38 4.04
CA ASN A 210 -19.91 -8.50 4.37
C ASN A 210 -20.21 -8.59 5.88
N LYS A 211 -19.22 -8.29 6.76
CA LYS A 211 -19.45 -8.15 8.20
C LYS A 211 -20.35 -6.96 8.52
N MET A 212 -20.38 -5.93 7.70
CA MET A 212 -21.27 -4.79 7.82
C MET A 212 -22.68 -5.07 7.24
N GLY A 213 -22.93 -6.26 6.72
CA GLY A 213 -24.22 -6.66 6.17
C GLY A 213 -24.37 -6.54 4.65
N ALA A 214 -23.28 -6.24 3.93
CA ALA A 214 -23.26 -6.30 2.47
C ALA A 214 -23.34 -7.75 1.96
N ARG A 215 -23.57 -7.89 0.66
CA ARG A 215 -23.67 -9.18 -0.03
C ARG A 215 -22.69 -9.20 -1.21
N VAL A 216 -21.42 -9.40 -0.89
CA VAL A 216 -20.31 -9.45 -1.86
C VAL A 216 -19.82 -10.89 -2.00
N SER A 217 -19.67 -11.34 -3.23
CA SER A 217 -19.07 -12.64 -3.59
C SER A 217 -18.07 -12.50 -4.72
N GLY A 218 -17.12 -13.42 -4.81
CA GLY A 218 -16.10 -13.45 -5.86
C GLY A 218 -14.95 -12.45 -5.67
N ALA A 219 -14.86 -11.71 -4.54
CA ALA A 219 -13.70 -10.87 -4.25
C ALA A 219 -12.42 -11.72 -4.20
N GLY A 220 -11.29 -11.17 -4.68
CA GLY A 220 -10.05 -11.93 -4.90
C GLY A 220 -10.03 -12.69 -6.23
N THR A 221 -11.08 -12.62 -7.04
CA THR A 221 -11.13 -13.14 -8.42
C THR A 221 -11.40 -12.01 -9.41
N PRO A 222 -11.19 -12.23 -10.73
CA PRO A 222 -11.48 -11.21 -11.74
C PRO A 222 -12.96 -10.84 -11.89
N ARG A 223 -13.86 -11.55 -11.19
CA ARG A 223 -15.31 -11.32 -11.26
C ARG A 223 -15.91 -11.22 -9.87
N ILE A 224 -16.36 -10.02 -9.52
CA ILE A 224 -17.03 -9.73 -8.24
C ILE A 224 -18.51 -9.49 -8.49
N VAL A 225 -19.36 -10.05 -7.63
CA VAL A 225 -20.81 -9.83 -7.66
C VAL A 225 -21.20 -9.16 -6.34
N VAL A 226 -21.96 -8.07 -6.44
CA VAL A 226 -22.48 -7.32 -5.29
C VAL A 226 -24.00 -7.23 -5.42
N GLU A 227 -24.72 -7.80 -4.47
CA GLU A 227 -26.17 -7.59 -4.33
C GLU A 227 -26.37 -6.40 -3.40
N GLY A 228 -26.93 -5.31 -3.92
CA GLY A 228 -27.12 -4.09 -3.14
C GLY A 228 -28.11 -4.29 -2.00
N VAL A 229 -27.87 -3.61 -0.88
CA VAL A 229 -28.70 -3.62 0.32
C VAL A 229 -29.20 -2.22 0.63
N THR A 230 -30.26 -2.12 1.44
CA THR A 230 -30.84 -0.81 1.79
C THR A 230 -30.03 -0.03 2.81
N LYS A 231 -29.29 -0.73 3.67
CA LYS A 231 -28.40 -0.13 4.68
C LYS A 231 -27.34 -1.13 5.12
N LEU A 232 -26.24 -0.61 5.61
CA LEU A 232 -25.19 -1.35 6.31
C LEU A 232 -25.21 -1.00 7.81
N HIS A 233 -24.60 -1.84 8.63
CA HIS A 233 -24.48 -1.66 10.08
C HIS A 233 -23.01 -1.62 10.51
N GLY A 234 -22.76 -1.32 11.79
CA GLY A 234 -21.43 -1.37 12.39
C GLY A 234 -20.85 -2.78 12.41
N ALA A 235 -19.53 -2.85 12.40
CA ALA A 235 -18.81 -4.12 12.46
C ALA A 235 -17.45 -3.95 13.16
N ARG A 236 -16.80 -5.07 13.48
CA ARG A 236 -15.39 -5.12 13.88
C ARG A 236 -14.60 -5.93 12.89
N HIS A 237 -13.51 -5.36 12.41
CA HIS A 237 -12.63 -5.98 11.42
C HIS A 237 -11.17 -5.74 11.76
N THR A 238 -10.31 -6.72 11.50
CA THR A 238 -8.88 -6.61 11.70
C THR A 238 -8.21 -6.44 10.34
N VAL A 239 -7.47 -5.35 10.16
CA VAL A 239 -6.69 -5.08 8.95
C VAL A 239 -5.66 -6.19 8.74
N LEU A 240 -5.59 -6.75 7.54
CA LEU A 240 -4.62 -7.80 7.21
C LEU A 240 -3.17 -7.29 7.34
N PRO A 241 -2.17 -8.17 7.58
CA PRO A 241 -0.77 -7.76 7.66
C PRO A 241 -0.26 -7.24 6.31
N ASP A 242 0.64 -6.24 6.36
CA ASP A 242 1.17 -5.60 5.15
C ASP A 242 2.16 -6.49 4.41
N ARG A 243 1.74 -7.03 3.26
CA ARG A 243 2.57 -7.86 2.38
C ARG A 243 3.75 -7.09 1.76
N ILE A 244 3.63 -5.77 1.60
CA ILE A 244 4.70 -4.95 1.04
C ILE A 244 5.74 -4.64 2.11
N GLU A 245 5.33 -4.37 3.35
CA GLU A 245 6.24 -4.29 4.49
C GLU A 245 6.98 -5.62 4.68
N THR A 246 6.26 -6.75 4.65
CA THR A 246 6.83 -8.11 4.73
C THR A 246 7.89 -8.33 3.66
N GLY A 247 7.57 -8.08 2.39
CA GLY A 247 8.50 -8.24 1.28
C GLY A 247 9.71 -7.31 1.39
N THR A 248 9.52 -6.09 1.87
CA THR A 248 10.59 -5.11 2.07
C THR A 248 11.60 -5.59 3.12
N TYR A 249 11.15 -6.07 4.28
CA TYR A 249 12.06 -6.62 5.29
C TYR A 249 12.70 -7.94 4.84
N ALA A 250 11.96 -8.79 4.12
CA ALA A 250 12.53 -10.01 3.53
C ALA A 250 13.68 -9.68 2.56
N ILE A 251 13.52 -8.64 1.72
CA ILE A 251 14.57 -8.15 0.81
C ILE A 251 15.75 -7.57 1.61
N ALA A 252 15.49 -6.82 2.69
CA ALA A 252 16.55 -6.27 3.53
C ALA A 252 17.42 -7.38 4.13
N VAL A 253 16.82 -8.44 4.65
CA VAL A 253 17.53 -9.63 5.17
C VAL A 253 18.30 -10.36 4.07
N ALA A 254 17.66 -10.54 2.90
CA ALA A 254 18.31 -11.16 1.74
C ALA A 254 19.55 -10.35 1.31
N MET A 255 19.52 -9.01 1.44
CA MET A 255 20.62 -8.13 1.05
C MET A 255 21.75 -8.09 2.09
N THR A 256 21.42 -7.90 3.36
CA THR A 256 22.42 -7.75 4.44
C THR A 256 22.95 -9.10 4.96
N GLY A 257 22.21 -10.17 4.74
CA GLY A 257 22.43 -11.45 5.42
C GLY A 257 21.84 -11.43 6.84
N GLY A 258 21.92 -12.58 7.50
CA GLY A 258 21.35 -12.77 8.85
C GLY A 258 20.13 -13.68 8.85
N ASP A 259 19.29 -13.55 9.88
CA ASP A 259 18.16 -14.44 10.16
C ASP A 259 17.08 -13.69 10.94
N VAL A 260 15.93 -13.45 10.31
CA VAL A 260 14.85 -12.66 10.89
C VAL A 260 13.52 -13.40 10.78
N GLN A 261 12.77 -13.44 11.89
CA GLN A 261 11.38 -13.85 11.93
C GLN A 261 10.48 -12.65 11.63
N LEU A 262 9.72 -12.69 10.54
CA LEU A 262 8.68 -11.71 10.20
C LEU A 262 7.36 -12.16 10.84
N ALA A 263 7.14 -11.70 12.07
CA ALA A 263 6.02 -12.16 12.89
C ALA A 263 4.68 -11.61 12.37
N GLY A 264 3.67 -12.49 12.26
CA GLY A 264 2.35 -12.14 11.74
C GLY A 264 2.28 -12.06 10.21
N ALA A 265 3.40 -12.25 9.51
CA ALA A 265 3.42 -12.29 8.03
C ALA A 265 2.65 -13.51 7.51
N ARG A 266 1.95 -13.33 6.39
CA ARG A 266 1.14 -14.37 5.74
C ARG A 266 1.68 -14.63 4.34
N PRO A 267 2.24 -15.84 4.07
CA PRO A 267 2.94 -16.13 2.81
C PRO A 267 2.03 -16.08 1.58
N GLU A 268 0.76 -16.47 1.72
CA GLU A 268 -0.22 -16.45 0.63
C GLU A 268 -0.49 -15.05 0.08
N LEU A 269 -0.17 -14.00 0.83
CA LEU A 269 -0.37 -12.62 0.39
C LEU A 269 0.75 -12.10 -0.54
N LEU A 270 1.92 -12.82 -0.60
CA LEU A 270 3.08 -12.36 -1.37
C LEU A 270 3.92 -13.49 -1.96
N GLN A 271 3.32 -14.63 -2.28
CA GLN A 271 4.03 -15.85 -2.72
C GLN A 271 5.01 -15.57 -3.87
N SER A 272 4.60 -14.80 -4.90
CA SER A 272 5.46 -14.45 -6.04
C SER A 272 6.76 -13.73 -5.61
N ALA A 273 6.69 -12.87 -4.60
CA ALA A 273 7.88 -12.19 -4.08
C ALA A 273 8.78 -13.16 -3.29
N LEU A 274 8.19 -14.08 -2.51
CA LEU A 274 8.95 -15.11 -1.79
C LEU A 274 9.66 -16.07 -2.76
N ASP A 275 9.02 -16.42 -3.87
CA ASP A 275 9.61 -17.25 -4.92
C ASP A 275 10.83 -16.58 -5.57
N VAL A 276 10.70 -15.29 -5.89
CA VAL A 276 11.80 -14.48 -6.44
C VAL A 276 12.97 -14.38 -5.45
N LEU A 277 12.68 -14.16 -4.17
CA LEU A 277 13.71 -14.11 -3.12
C LEU A 277 14.42 -15.47 -2.94
N THR A 278 13.69 -16.56 -3.05
CA THR A 278 14.26 -17.93 -3.02
C THR A 278 15.17 -18.14 -4.23
N GLN A 279 14.78 -17.71 -5.42
CA GLN A 279 15.62 -17.72 -6.63
C GLN A 279 16.89 -16.88 -6.41
N ALA A 280 16.76 -15.72 -5.78
CA ALA A 280 17.89 -14.83 -5.45
C ALA A 280 18.82 -15.40 -4.37
N GLY A 281 18.45 -16.50 -3.68
CA GLY A 281 19.29 -17.21 -2.72
C GLY A 281 18.92 -17.00 -1.26
N ALA A 282 17.78 -16.38 -0.95
CA ALA A 282 17.25 -16.33 0.40
C ALA A 282 16.64 -17.68 0.80
N MET A 283 16.78 -18.06 2.06
CA MET A 283 16.09 -19.18 2.66
C MET A 283 14.80 -18.71 3.31
N ILE A 284 13.67 -19.19 2.82
CA ILE A 284 12.33 -18.83 3.30
C ILE A 284 11.74 -20.02 4.03
N THR A 285 11.32 -19.86 5.27
CA THR A 285 10.65 -20.88 6.06
C THR A 285 9.34 -20.32 6.62
N VAL A 286 8.23 -20.99 6.32
CA VAL A 286 6.92 -20.66 6.89
C VAL A 286 6.72 -21.45 8.18
N ASN A 287 6.26 -20.76 9.24
CA ASN A 287 5.94 -21.36 10.53
C ASN A 287 4.69 -20.73 11.15
N ASN A 288 4.30 -21.15 12.34
CA ASN A 288 3.09 -20.66 13.03
C ASN A 288 3.17 -19.18 13.45
N GLU A 289 4.37 -18.59 13.49
CA GLU A 289 4.58 -17.17 13.85
C GLU A 289 4.61 -16.27 12.61
N GLY A 290 4.71 -16.84 11.40
CA GLY A 290 4.78 -16.10 10.15
C GLY A 290 5.83 -16.65 9.19
N ILE A 291 6.75 -15.78 8.73
CA ILE A 291 7.76 -16.10 7.73
C ILE A 291 9.14 -15.83 8.32
N ARG A 292 10.01 -16.83 8.33
CA ARG A 292 11.43 -16.66 8.66
C ARG A 292 12.23 -16.53 7.37
N VAL A 293 13.06 -15.51 7.31
CA VAL A 293 13.95 -15.22 6.18
C VAL A 293 15.39 -15.24 6.66
N ALA A 294 16.23 -16.01 5.97
CA ALA A 294 17.64 -16.07 6.30
C ALA A 294 18.51 -16.09 5.03
N ARG A 295 19.75 -15.59 5.13
CA ARG A 295 20.80 -15.77 4.12
C ARG A 295 22.17 -15.94 4.80
N ASN A 296 22.73 -17.13 4.66
CA ASN A 296 23.97 -17.55 5.32
C ASN A 296 25.17 -17.57 4.35
N GLY A 297 25.64 -16.40 3.94
CA GLY A 297 26.92 -16.25 3.22
C GLY A 297 26.93 -16.63 1.73
N ALA A 298 25.89 -17.29 1.21
CA ALA A 298 25.77 -17.51 -0.23
C ALA A 298 25.62 -16.16 -0.94
N GLY A 299 26.23 -15.99 -2.12
CA GLY A 299 26.08 -14.79 -2.95
C GLY A 299 24.63 -14.59 -3.41
N ILE A 300 24.27 -13.35 -3.66
CA ILE A 300 22.97 -13.00 -4.24
C ILE A 300 22.99 -13.40 -5.73
N ARG A 301 22.02 -14.19 -6.15
CA ARG A 301 21.88 -14.62 -7.54
C ARG A 301 21.05 -13.62 -8.32
N PRO A 302 21.41 -13.32 -9.59
CA PRO A 302 20.61 -12.44 -10.44
C PRO A 302 19.26 -13.07 -10.78
N VAL A 303 18.24 -12.23 -10.96
CA VAL A 303 16.90 -12.67 -11.37
C VAL A 303 16.36 -11.82 -12.52
N THR A 304 15.40 -12.39 -13.25
CA THR A 304 14.60 -11.67 -14.25
C THR A 304 13.15 -11.66 -13.81
N VAL A 305 12.58 -10.47 -13.63
CA VAL A 305 11.24 -10.28 -13.06
C VAL A 305 10.47 -9.20 -13.83
N SER A 306 9.18 -9.44 -14.06
CA SER A 306 8.25 -8.42 -14.51
C SER A 306 7.21 -8.16 -13.43
N THR A 307 6.92 -6.89 -13.16
CA THR A 307 5.81 -6.54 -12.26
C THR A 307 4.49 -6.91 -12.92
N ALA A 308 3.51 -7.31 -12.13
CA ALA A 308 2.17 -7.66 -12.62
C ALA A 308 1.13 -7.46 -11.51
N PRO A 309 -0.16 -7.30 -11.85
CA PRO A 309 -1.24 -7.37 -10.88
C PRO A 309 -1.18 -8.68 -10.08
N PHE A 310 -1.71 -8.66 -8.85
CA PHE A 310 -1.76 -9.86 -8.02
C PHE A 310 -2.44 -11.04 -8.76
N PRO A 311 -1.88 -12.27 -8.70
CA PRO A 311 -0.82 -12.74 -7.81
C PRO A 311 0.62 -12.58 -8.36
N GLY A 312 0.85 -11.77 -9.38
CA GLY A 312 2.18 -11.51 -9.93
C GLY A 312 3.07 -10.70 -8.97
N PHE A 313 4.31 -10.44 -9.40
CA PHE A 313 5.27 -9.69 -8.59
C PHE A 313 4.80 -8.23 -8.42
N PRO A 314 4.63 -7.75 -7.16
CA PRO A 314 4.03 -6.44 -6.93
C PRO A 314 4.97 -5.30 -7.31
N THR A 315 4.45 -4.33 -8.07
CA THR A 315 5.18 -3.10 -8.41
C THR A 315 5.67 -2.33 -7.17
N ASP A 316 5.01 -2.49 -6.02
CA ASP A 316 5.39 -1.87 -4.75
C ASP A 316 6.67 -2.46 -4.12
N LEU A 317 7.19 -3.59 -4.65
CA LEU A 317 8.47 -4.19 -4.26
C LEU A 317 9.56 -4.06 -5.34
N GLN A 318 9.27 -3.43 -6.47
CA GLN A 318 10.19 -3.30 -7.61
C GLN A 318 11.49 -2.57 -7.20
N ALA A 319 11.39 -1.42 -6.54
CA ALA A 319 12.56 -0.62 -6.14
C ALA A 319 13.44 -1.34 -5.12
N GLN A 320 12.82 -2.05 -4.16
CA GLN A 320 13.54 -2.83 -3.15
C GLN A 320 14.29 -4.01 -3.80
N LEU A 321 13.63 -4.72 -4.74
CA LEU A 321 14.29 -5.79 -5.49
C LEU A 321 15.46 -5.25 -6.32
N MET A 322 15.30 -4.08 -6.92
CA MET A 322 16.39 -3.44 -7.70
C MET A 322 17.59 -3.13 -6.81
N ALA A 323 17.39 -2.66 -5.58
CA ALA A 323 18.47 -2.46 -4.62
C ALA A 323 19.18 -3.77 -4.29
N LEU A 324 18.47 -4.87 -4.08
CA LEU A 324 19.03 -6.21 -3.85
C LEU A 324 19.86 -6.66 -5.05
N MET A 325 19.35 -6.50 -6.28
CA MET A 325 20.02 -6.91 -7.51
C MET A 325 21.28 -6.11 -7.80
N ALA A 326 21.42 -4.89 -7.26
CA ALA A 326 22.65 -4.11 -7.37
C ALA A 326 23.88 -4.82 -6.74
N CYS A 327 23.67 -5.82 -5.87
CA CYS A 327 24.73 -6.65 -5.29
C CYS A 327 24.69 -8.12 -5.77
N ALA A 328 23.96 -8.45 -6.82
CA ALA A 328 23.89 -9.79 -7.37
C ALA A 328 25.17 -10.20 -8.11
N GLY A 329 25.46 -11.49 -8.18
CA GLY A 329 26.62 -12.03 -8.87
C GLY A 329 26.45 -12.11 -10.40
N GLY A 330 25.84 -11.12 -11.03
CA GLY A 330 25.57 -11.06 -12.48
C GLY A 330 24.55 -9.99 -12.83
N SER A 331 24.09 -10.00 -14.08
CA SER A 331 23.08 -9.05 -14.58
C SER A 331 21.66 -9.54 -14.29
N SER A 332 20.82 -8.66 -13.78
CA SER A 332 19.40 -8.87 -13.52
C SER A 332 18.56 -7.97 -14.43
N HIS A 333 17.33 -8.41 -14.73
CA HIS A 333 16.39 -7.61 -15.53
C HIS A 333 15.08 -7.44 -14.77
N ILE A 334 14.63 -6.19 -14.63
CA ILE A 334 13.35 -5.86 -13.99
C ILE A 334 12.53 -5.03 -14.96
N THR A 335 11.38 -5.58 -15.38
CA THR A 335 10.43 -4.89 -16.25
C THR A 335 9.26 -4.37 -15.42
N GLU A 336 9.00 -3.05 -15.48
CA GLU A 336 7.88 -2.40 -14.80
C GLU A 336 6.72 -2.22 -15.76
N THR A 337 5.64 -3.00 -15.58
CA THR A 337 4.49 -3.00 -16.48
C THR A 337 3.29 -2.24 -15.95
N ILE A 338 3.36 -1.73 -14.71
CA ILE A 338 2.22 -1.09 -14.04
C ILE A 338 2.30 0.44 -14.09
N PHE A 339 3.51 1.00 -13.87
CA PHE A 339 3.71 2.45 -13.80
C PHE A 339 4.92 2.89 -14.61
N GLU A 340 4.69 3.63 -15.68
CA GLU A 340 5.68 4.03 -16.69
C GLU A 340 6.87 4.83 -16.15
N ASN A 341 6.71 5.59 -15.06
CA ASN A 341 7.76 6.46 -14.49
C ASN A 341 8.32 5.93 -13.17
N ARG A 342 8.19 4.63 -12.89
CA ARG A 342 8.59 4.09 -11.57
C ARG A 342 10.07 3.69 -11.48
N PHE A 343 10.95 4.51 -12.05
CA PHE A 343 12.40 4.32 -12.01
C PHE A 343 13.18 5.51 -11.39
N MET A 344 12.50 6.43 -10.71
CA MET A 344 13.14 7.63 -10.13
C MET A 344 14.26 7.31 -9.13
N HIS A 345 14.19 6.16 -8.46
CA HIS A 345 15.21 5.70 -7.52
C HIS A 345 16.51 5.25 -8.18
N VAL A 346 16.54 5.01 -9.49
CA VAL A 346 17.74 4.58 -10.23
C VAL A 346 18.87 5.60 -10.08
N GLN A 347 18.56 6.89 -10.19
CA GLN A 347 19.56 7.95 -10.04
C GLN A 347 20.13 8.01 -8.61
N GLU A 348 19.29 7.75 -7.61
CA GLU A 348 19.75 7.73 -6.23
C GLU A 348 20.53 6.44 -5.91
N LEU A 349 20.16 5.28 -6.46
CA LEU A 349 20.94 4.05 -6.35
C LEU A 349 22.31 4.18 -7.04
N ALA A 350 22.41 4.93 -8.12
CA ALA A 350 23.68 5.21 -8.77
C ALA A 350 24.67 5.97 -7.85
N ARG A 351 24.18 6.74 -6.87
CA ARG A 351 25.02 7.42 -5.87
C ARG A 351 25.73 6.43 -4.95
N PHE A 352 25.16 5.24 -4.72
CA PHE A 352 25.80 4.13 -4.02
C PHE A 352 26.79 3.36 -4.91
N GLY A 353 26.91 3.72 -6.18
CA GLY A 353 27.75 3.05 -7.18
C GLY A 353 27.02 1.93 -7.94
N ALA A 354 25.71 1.75 -7.79
CA ALA A 354 24.94 0.77 -8.53
C ALA A 354 25.02 1.05 -10.05
N ARG A 355 25.10 -0.03 -10.85
CA ARG A 355 25.17 0.04 -12.32
C ARG A 355 23.82 -0.39 -12.89
N ILE A 356 23.03 0.58 -13.29
CA ILE A 356 21.67 0.36 -13.77
C ILE A 356 21.50 1.12 -15.09
N SER A 357 21.05 0.44 -16.13
CA SER A 357 20.65 1.03 -17.40
C SER A 357 19.17 0.80 -17.63
N LEU A 358 18.48 1.79 -18.22
CA LEU A 358 17.07 1.74 -18.55
C LEU A 358 16.88 1.67 -20.05
N ASP A 359 16.04 0.74 -20.51
CA ASP A 359 15.56 0.64 -21.88
C ASP A 359 14.04 0.46 -21.85
N GLY A 360 13.31 1.54 -22.14
CA GLY A 360 11.85 1.60 -22.02
C GLY A 360 11.39 1.24 -20.62
N GLU A 361 10.61 0.17 -20.50
CA GLU A 361 10.05 -0.33 -19.23
C GLU A 361 10.98 -1.30 -18.49
N THR A 362 12.18 -1.57 -19.01
CA THR A 362 13.10 -2.57 -18.46
C THR A 362 14.36 -1.91 -17.90
N ALA A 363 14.68 -2.22 -16.66
CA ALA A 363 15.97 -1.93 -16.03
C ALA A 363 16.88 -3.15 -16.13
N THR A 364 18.10 -2.95 -16.62
CA THR A 364 19.20 -3.91 -16.52
C THR A 364 20.11 -3.47 -15.38
N ILE A 365 20.31 -4.36 -14.39
CA ILE A 365 21.10 -4.11 -13.19
C ILE A 365 22.32 -5.02 -13.24
N ASP A 366 23.50 -4.43 -13.44
CA ASP A 366 24.77 -5.17 -13.37
C ASP A 366 25.27 -5.13 -11.93
N GLY A 367 25.20 -6.26 -11.27
CA GLY A 367 25.58 -6.36 -9.87
C GLY A 367 27.05 -6.05 -9.62
N ILE A 368 27.32 -5.37 -8.52
CA ILE A 368 28.66 -5.00 -8.08
C ILE A 368 28.98 -5.66 -6.74
N ALA A 369 30.26 -5.82 -6.45
CA ALA A 369 30.70 -6.50 -5.23
C ALA A 369 30.26 -5.76 -3.96
N ARG A 370 30.21 -4.41 -3.98
CA ARG A 370 29.87 -3.58 -2.80
C ARG A 370 29.29 -2.23 -3.22
N LEU A 371 28.25 -1.84 -2.54
CA LEU A 371 27.73 -0.47 -2.54
C LEU A 371 28.53 0.39 -1.57
N ARG A 372 28.54 1.71 -1.78
CA ARG A 372 29.18 2.69 -0.89
C ARG A 372 28.13 3.64 -0.35
N GLY A 373 28.20 3.92 0.96
CA GLY A 373 27.32 4.88 1.60
C GLY A 373 27.45 6.27 0.97
N ALA A 374 26.30 6.95 0.84
CA ALA A 374 26.22 8.27 0.23
C ALA A 374 25.05 9.08 0.78
N PRO A 375 25.10 10.42 0.72
CA PRO A 375 23.90 11.24 0.90
C PRO A 375 22.93 11.00 -0.25
N VAL A 376 21.69 10.65 0.04
CA VAL A 376 20.64 10.35 -0.94
C VAL A 376 19.33 11.03 -0.58
N MET A 377 18.43 11.15 -1.54
CA MET A 377 17.18 11.85 -1.41
C MET A 377 16.00 10.91 -1.68
N ALA A 378 15.11 10.78 -0.70
CA ALA A 378 13.85 10.11 -0.86
C ALA A 378 12.96 10.86 -1.88
N THR A 379 12.47 10.17 -2.91
CA THR A 379 11.67 10.74 -4.00
C THR A 379 10.19 10.40 -3.90
N ASP A 380 9.89 9.20 -3.45
CA ASP A 380 8.55 8.70 -3.18
C ASP A 380 8.60 7.60 -2.11
N LEU A 381 7.44 7.11 -1.68
CA LEU A 381 7.30 6.12 -0.61
C LEU A 381 8.12 4.84 -0.83
N ARG A 382 8.06 4.24 -2.03
CA ARG A 382 8.67 2.93 -2.31
C ARG A 382 10.13 3.05 -2.75
N ALA A 383 10.44 4.08 -3.51
CA ALA A 383 11.82 4.44 -3.83
C ALA A 383 12.63 4.71 -2.56
N SER A 384 12.05 5.44 -1.61
CA SER A 384 12.72 5.81 -0.36
C SER A 384 13.21 4.61 0.45
N VAL A 385 12.41 3.57 0.58
CA VAL A 385 12.80 2.39 1.37
C VAL A 385 13.87 1.56 0.65
N SER A 386 13.94 1.58 -0.69
CA SER A 386 15.04 0.92 -1.43
C SER A 386 16.39 1.55 -1.10
N LEU A 387 16.43 2.87 -0.85
CA LEU A 387 17.65 3.58 -0.45
C LEU A 387 18.07 3.23 0.98
N VAL A 388 17.10 3.00 1.88
CA VAL A 388 17.39 2.48 3.24
C VAL A 388 18.01 1.09 3.14
N ILE A 389 17.41 0.19 2.35
CA ILE A 389 17.92 -1.18 2.15
C ILE A 389 19.34 -1.15 1.55
N ALA A 390 19.57 -0.32 0.53
CA ALA A 390 20.90 -0.13 -0.05
C ALA A 390 21.90 0.38 1.00
N GLY A 391 21.51 1.34 1.82
CA GLY A 391 22.34 1.90 2.90
C GLY A 391 22.71 0.87 3.98
N LEU A 392 21.79 -0.04 4.34
CA LEU A 392 22.07 -1.12 5.29
C LEU A 392 23.19 -2.06 4.82
N ALA A 393 23.34 -2.27 3.52
CA ALA A 393 24.35 -3.14 2.93
C ALA A 393 25.59 -2.41 2.42
N ALA A 394 25.55 -1.08 2.30
CA ALA A 394 26.65 -0.28 1.80
C ALA A 394 27.83 -0.18 2.78
N GLU A 395 29.05 -0.02 2.28
CA GLU A 395 30.21 0.32 3.10
C GLU A 395 30.18 1.80 3.48
N GLY A 396 30.30 2.10 4.77
CA GLY A 396 30.33 3.47 5.29
C GLY A 396 28.95 4.01 5.68
N GLU A 397 28.83 5.33 5.66
CA GLU A 397 27.66 6.04 6.14
C GLU A 397 26.73 6.47 5.00
N THR A 398 25.45 6.29 5.18
CA THR A 398 24.40 6.79 4.29
C THR A 398 23.53 7.78 5.04
N MET A 399 23.21 8.91 4.39
CA MET A 399 22.25 9.88 4.90
C MET A 399 21.04 9.96 3.95
N VAL A 400 19.89 9.48 4.40
CA VAL A 400 18.63 9.55 3.64
C VAL A 400 17.88 10.81 4.04
N ASN A 401 17.68 11.71 3.10
CA ASN A 401 16.94 12.96 3.26
C ASN A 401 15.47 12.81 2.84
N ARG A 402 14.60 13.71 3.29
CA ARG A 402 13.14 13.73 3.00
C ARG A 402 12.41 12.47 3.46
N VAL A 403 12.73 11.99 4.65
CA VAL A 403 12.18 10.73 5.20
C VAL A 403 10.68 10.74 5.46
N TYR A 404 10.02 11.89 5.38
CA TYR A 404 8.55 11.99 5.43
C TYR A 404 7.85 11.12 4.35
N HIS A 405 8.56 10.76 3.27
CA HIS A 405 8.06 9.79 2.31
C HIS A 405 7.95 8.38 2.90
N LEU A 406 8.91 7.98 3.77
CA LEU A 406 8.89 6.69 4.46
C LEU A 406 7.73 6.60 5.45
N ASP A 407 7.46 7.69 6.20
CA ASP A 407 6.40 7.77 7.21
C ASP A 407 4.99 7.57 6.63
N ARG A 408 4.85 7.67 5.32
CA ARG A 408 3.60 7.40 4.62
C ARG A 408 3.24 5.92 4.54
N GLY A 409 4.21 5.01 4.64
CA GLY A 409 3.97 3.60 4.38
C GLY A 409 4.75 2.59 5.21
N PHE A 410 5.63 3.04 6.08
CA PHE A 410 6.40 2.18 6.98
C PHE A 410 6.30 2.68 8.41
N GLU A 411 5.70 1.88 9.28
CA GLU A 411 5.54 2.20 10.69
C GLU A 411 6.83 1.90 11.44
N ARG A 412 7.48 2.94 12.01
CA ARG A 412 8.67 2.83 12.88
C ARG A 412 9.80 2.00 12.24
N LEU A 413 10.08 2.26 10.97
CA LEU A 413 11.04 1.49 10.17
C LEU A 413 12.41 1.40 10.84
N GLU A 414 12.95 2.54 11.29
CA GLU A 414 14.26 2.64 11.93
C GLU A 414 14.33 1.86 13.25
N GLU A 415 13.26 1.88 14.02
CA GLU A 415 13.20 1.17 15.30
C GLU A 415 13.14 -0.36 15.09
N LYS A 416 12.30 -0.82 14.14
CA LYS A 416 12.19 -2.24 13.80
C LYS A 416 13.52 -2.80 13.28
N LEU A 417 14.21 -2.06 12.42
CA LEU A 417 15.52 -2.46 11.88
C LEU A 417 16.61 -2.38 12.95
N SER A 418 16.62 -1.35 13.78
CA SER A 418 17.58 -1.22 14.90
C SER A 418 17.41 -2.35 15.90
N ALA A 419 16.19 -2.76 16.22
CA ALA A 419 15.92 -3.92 17.09
C ALA A 419 16.48 -5.24 16.53
N CYS A 420 16.71 -5.32 15.21
CA CYS A 420 17.36 -6.45 14.54
C CYS A 420 18.88 -6.25 14.33
N GLY A 421 19.49 -5.23 14.93
CA GLY A 421 20.94 -5.01 14.91
C GLY A 421 21.43 -4.08 13.80
N ALA A 422 20.55 -3.40 13.07
CA ALA A 422 20.96 -2.35 12.15
C ALA A 422 21.48 -1.12 12.91
N SER A 423 22.55 -0.51 12.43
CA SER A 423 23.00 0.81 12.89
C SER A 423 22.25 1.89 12.08
N ILE A 424 21.07 2.23 12.55
CA ILE A 424 20.14 3.16 11.89
C ILE A 424 19.51 4.07 12.95
N GLU A 425 19.45 5.36 12.67
CA GLU A 425 18.83 6.34 13.55
C GLU A 425 18.15 7.46 12.78
N ARG A 426 17.08 8.01 13.36
CA ARG A 426 16.42 9.22 12.87
C ARG A 426 17.06 10.44 13.52
N ILE A 427 17.43 11.42 12.71
CA ILE A 427 18.00 12.69 13.13
C ILE A 427 16.98 13.77 12.79
N SER A 428 16.50 14.47 13.81
CA SER A 428 15.66 15.67 13.67
C SER A 428 16.53 16.91 13.72
N ASP A 429 16.30 17.86 12.79
CA ASP A 429 16.97 19.16 12.79
C ASP A 429 16.31 20.09 13.81
#